data_ccd84a0a538ac2ddb9e27a4718e50052
#
_entry.id   ccd84a0a538ac2ddb9e27a4718e50052
#
_cell.length_a   1.000
_cell.length_b   1.000
_cell.length_c   1.000
_cell.angle_alpha   90.00
_cell.angle_beta   90.00
_cell.angle_gamma   90.00
#
_symmetry.space_group_name_H-M   'P 1'
#
loop_
_entity.id
_entity.type
_entity.pdbx_description
1 polymer ?
#
loop_
_entity_poly.entity_id
_entity_poly.type
_entity_poly.pdbx_seq_one_letter_code
_entity_poly.pdbx_strand_id
1 'polypeptide(L)'
;MPYNNLRNNKPIATGIAFANSTDTPEDSYSPSLEVLKESIIDYTIPHGMITFDTSLEKLEEQGVLLLNSSLTCEVGKPNSHCLLWRPFISTFLSKLSDYEPGVVYVLMGNQAQSFEHCINHQTNYIIKEKHPAWYARNHIQMPHDVWKQINEIVKGQYNNEIEWYSEYK
;
A
#
# COMPACT_ATOMS: atom_id res chain seq x y z
N MET A 1 -7.34 -3.83 -2.50
CA MET A 1 -8.41 -4.13 -3.48
C MET A 1 -9.33 -2.96 -3.56
N PRO A 2 -9.72 -2.51 -4.76
CA PRO A 2 -10.66 -1.42 -4.88
C PRO A 2 -12.00 -1.86 -4.26
N TYR A 3 -12.34 -1.30 -3.12
CA TYR A 3 -13.67 -1.41 -2.57
C TYR A 3 -14.48 -0.25 -3.12
N ASN A 4 -15.22 -0.55 -4.18
CA ASN A 4 -16.02 0.48 -4.83
C ASN A 4 -17.34 0.64 -4.06
N ASN A 5 -17.28 1.33 -2.92
CA ASN A 5 -18.47 1.85 -2.31
C ASN A 5 -18.81 3.19 -2.98
N LEU A 6 -20.05 3.39 -3.35
CA LEU A 6 -20.48 4.68 -3.88
C LEU A 6 -20.81 5.59 -2.69
N ARG A 7 -20.05 6.65 -2.51
CA ARG A 7 -20.39 7.73 -1.61
C ARG A 7 -20.87 8.90 -2.44
N ASN A 8 -22.06 9.39 -2.16
CA ASN A 8 -22.70 10.44 -2.95
C ASN A 8 -22.70 10.15 -4.47
N ASN A 9 -22.95 8.88 -4.84
CA ASN A 9 -22.88 8.37 -6.22
C ASN A 9 -21.51 8.51 -6.91
N LYS A 10 -20.42 8.77 -6.18
CA LYS A 10 -19.05 8.77 -6.72
C LYS A 10 -18.28 7.55 -6.23
N PRO A 11 -17.44 6.91 -7.05
CA PRO A 11 -16.56 5.84 -6.61
C PRO A 11 -15.52 6.40 -5.62
N ILE A 12 -15.24 5.65 -4.55
CA ILE A 12 -14.20 6.01 -3.58
C ILE A 12 -12.81 5.64 -4.09
N ALA A 13 -12.73 4.62 -4.95
CA ALA A 13 -11.47 4.14 -5.50
C ALA A 13 -10.82 5.20 -6.40
N THR A 14 -9.56 5.53 -6.13
CA THR A 14 -8.76 6.51 -6.89
C THR A 14 -7.87 5.87 -7.95
N GLY A 15 -7.70 4.55 -7.92
CA GLY A 15 -6.70 3.80 -8.71
C GLY A 15 -5.48 3.40 -7.87
N ILE A 16 -5.11 4.20 -6.88
CA ILE A 16 -4.01 3.95 -5.95
C ILE A 16 -4.51 3.08 -4.81
N ALA A 17 -3.81 2.00 -4.48
CA ALA A 17 -4.22 1.13 -3.38
C ALA A 17 -4.15 1.89 -2.05
N PHE A 18 -5.17 1.70 -1.20
CA PHE A 18 -5.39 2.35 0.09
C PHE A 18 -5.73 3.84 0.04
N ALA A 19 -5.46 4.55 -1.04
CA ALA A 19 -5.69 5.99 -1.15
C ALA A 19 -7.17 6.38 -0.98
N ASN A 20 -7.36 7.57 -0.45
CA ASN A 20 -8.63 8.28 -0.47
C ASN A 20 -8.51 9.51 -1.38
N SER A 21 -9.62 9.89 -2.01
CA SER A 21 -9.67 11.17 -2.73
C SER A 21 -9.39 12.34 -1.77
N THR A 22 -8.71 13.37 -2.25
CA THR A 22 -8.43 14.61 -1.49
C THR A 22 -9.68 15.30 -0.98
N ASP A 23 -10.82 15.08 -1.65
CA ASP A 23 -12.14 15.62 -1.24
C ASP A 23 -12.79 14.78 -0.11
N THR A 24 -12.16 13.70 0.34
CA THR A 24 -12.73 12.84 1.37
C THR A 24 -12.57 13.49 2.74
N PRO A 25 -13.66 13.76 3.48
CA PRO A 25 -13.56 14.26 4.85
C PRO A 25 -12.81 13.29 5.77
N GLU A 26 -12.11 13.80 6.75
CA GLU A 26 -11.26 13.01 7.67
C GLU A 26 -12.04 11.91 8.41
N ASP A 27 -13.26 12.22 8.85
CA ASP A 27 -14.17 11.26 9.51
C ASP A 27 -14.65 10.13 8.60
N SER A 28 -14.19 10.12 7.38
CA SER A 28 -14.66 9.28 6.28
C SER A 28 -13.56 8.52 5.58
N TYR A 29 -12.35 8.60 6.10
CA TYR A 29 -11.23 7.81 5.58
C TYR A 29 -11.48 6.31 5.69
N SER A 30 -10.86 5.56 4.79
CA SER A 30 -10.94 4.11 4.89
C SER A 30 -10.20 3.62 6.14
N PRO A 31 -10.75 2.67 6.91
CA PRO A 31 -10.06 2.16 8.09
C PRO A 31 -8.65 1.60 7.81
N SER A 32 -8.41 1.16 6.58
CA SER A 32 -7.08 0.72 6.15
C SER A 32 -6.10 1.86 6.02
N LEU A 33 -6.53 3.03 5.53
CA LEU A 33 -5.68 4.21 5.41
C LEU A 33 -5.34 4.78 6.79
N GLU A 34 -6.31 4.82 7.71
CA GLU A 34 -6.06 5.28 9.08
C GLU A 34 -5.02 4.42 9.79
N VAL A 35 -5.13 3.09 9.69
CA VAL A 35 -4.15 2.15 10.26
C VAL A 35 -2.75 2.36 9.65
N LEU A 36 -2.65 2.57 8.34
CA LEU A 36 -1.37 2.87 7.68
C LEU A 36 -0.79 4.20 8.18
N LYS A 37 -1.62 5.26 8.22
CA LYS A 37 -1.23 6.58 8.72
C LYS A 37 -0.68 6.51 10.14
N GLU A 38 -1.39 5.88 11.06
CA GLU A 38 -0.97 5.71 12.45
C GLU A 38 0.35 4.94 12.56
N SER A 39 0.46 3.82 11.86
CA SER A 39 1.69 3.00 11.87
C SER A 39 2.91 3.74 11.30
N ILE A 40 2.73 4.56 10.27
CA ILE A 40 3.79 5.40 9.70
C ILE A 40 4.22 6.49 10.68
N ILE A 41 3.27 7.17 11.31
CA ILE A 41 3.55 8.22 12.28
C ILE A 41 4.31 7.66 13.48
N ASP A 42 3.93 6.50 13.98
CA ASP A 42 4.62 5.83 15.09
C ASP A 42 6.07 5.46 14.77
N TYR A 43 6.35 5.10 13.52
CA TYR A 43 7.71 4.77 13.09
C TYR A 43 8.68 5.95 13.23
N THR A 44 8.22 7.13 12.91
CA THR A 44 9.10 8.28 12.71
C THR A 44 9.14 9.24 13.89
N ILE A 45 8.15 9.20 14.80
CA ILE A 45 8.03 10.09 15.98
C ILE A 45 8.32 11.55 15.57
N PRO A 46 7.39 12.20 14.88
CA PRO A 46 7.63 13.53 14.32
C PRO A 46 7.93 14.56 15.42
N HIS A 47 8.86 15.45 15.14
CA HIS A 47 9.25 16.53 16.05
C HIS A 47 8.52 17.85 15.77
N GLY A 48 7.67 17.91 14.75
CA GLY A 48 6.93 19.07 14.31
C GLY A 48 5.51 18.76 13.86
N MET A 49 4.91 19.74 13.19
CA MET A 49 3.59 19.55 12.56
C MET A 49 3.75 18.68 11.31
N ILE A 50 2.98 17.62 11.21
CA ILE A 50 3.03 16.73 10.06
C ILE A 50 1.81 16.92 9.16
N THR A 51 2.01 16.67 7.87
CA THR A 51 0.93 16.49 6.90
C THR A 51 1.10 15.13 6.23
N PHE A 52 0.09 14.28 6.39
CA PHE A 52 0.01 13.00 5.73
C PHE A 52 -0.83 13.14 4.45
N ASP A 53 -0.25 12.76 3.31
CA ASP A 53 -0.96 12.77 2.04
C ASP A 53 -1.89 11.57 1.94
N THR A 54 -3.19 11.79 2.09
CA THR A 54 -4.21 10.75 2.02
C THR A 54 -4.51 10.26 0.60
N SER A 55 -4.09 11.02 -0.42
CA SER A 55 -4.12 10.59 -1.81
C SER A 55 -3.00 9.59 -2.13
N LEU A 56 -1.95 9.56 -1.31
CA LEU A 56 -0.72 8.77 -1.47
C LEU A 56 0.04 9.04 -2.78
N GLU A 57 -0.27 10.12 -3.49
CA GLU A 57 0.39 10.50 -4.75
C GLU A 57 1.86 10.85 -4.53
N LYS A 58 2.20 11.47 -3.38
CA LYS A 58 3.59 11.77 -3.03
C LYS A 58 4.46 10.53 -2.86
N LEU A 59 3.88 9.37 -2.56
CA LEU A 59 4.62 8.10 -2.53
C LEU A 59 4.91 7.60 -3.94
N GLU A 60 3.97 7.77 -4.89
CA GLU A 60 4.21 7.43 -6.30
C GLU A 60 5.37 8.24 -6.90
N GLU A 61 5.46 9.53 -6.59
CA GLU A 61 6.56 10.41 -7.03
C GLU A 61 7.94 9.92 -6.55
N GLN A 62 7.97 9.15 -5.47
CA GLN A 62 9.19 8.54 -4.91
C GLN A 62 9.46 7.12 -5.43
N GLY A 63 8.66 6.63 -6.39
CA GLY A 63 8.80 5.30 -6.97
C GLY A 63 8.07 4.19 -6.20
N VAL A 64 7.15 4.53 -5.31
CA VAL A 64 6.32 3.54 -4.59
C VAL A 64 5.09 3.20 -5.41
N LEU A 65 5.04 2.00 -5.97
CA LEU A 65 3.86 1.50 -6.70
C LEU A 65 2.84 0.88 -5.75
N LEU A 66 1.75 1.57 -5.50
CA LEU A 66 0.63 1.10 -4.66
C LEU A 66 -0.38 0.33 -5.51
N LEU A 67 -0.13 -0.96 -5.70
CA LEU A 67 -0.87 -1.85 -6.61
C LEU A 67 -1.93 -2.66 -5.88
N ASN A 68 -3.16 -2.63 -6.39
CA ASN A 68 -4.20 -3.56 -5.98
C ASN A 68 -4.04 -4.93 -6.65
N SER A 69 -4.21 -6.02 -5.90
CA SER A 69 -4.21 -7.40 -6.44
C SER A 69 -5.42 -7.72 -7.34
N SER A 70 -6.41 -6.84 -7.37
CA SER A 70 -7.54 -6.85 -8.31
C SER A 70 -7.88 -5.40 -8.64
N LEU A 71 -7.87 -5.03 -9.91
CA LEU A 71 -8.02 -3.64 -10.35
C LEU A 71 -9.48 -3.18 -10.42
N THR A 72 -10.43 -4.11 -10.42
CA THR A 72 -11.87 -3.81 -10.42
C THR A 72 -12.62 -4.75 -9.48
N CYS A 73 -13.83 -4.37 -9.11
CA CYS A 73 -14.82 -5.22 -8.44
C CYS A 73 -16.23 -4.77 -8.81
N GLU A 74 -17.22 -5.61 -8.58
CA GLU A 74 -18.62 -5.18 -8.58
C GLU A 74 -18.90 -4.25 -7.40
N VAL A 75 -19.79 -3.29 -7.59
CA VAL A 75 -20.21 -2.38 -6.51
C VAL A 75 -20.77 -3.18 -5.34
N GLY A 76 -20.23 -2.92 -4.13
CA GLY A 76 -20.65 -3.61 -2.91
C GLY A 76 -20.16 -5.06 -2.76
N LYS A 77 -19.41 -5.60 -3.74
CA LYS A 77 -18.89 -6.98 -3.70
C LYS A 77 -17.36 -6.99 -3.79
N PRO A 78 -16.66 -6.75 -2.68
CA PRO A 78 -15.19 -6.85 -2.66
C PRO A 78 -14.76 -8.26 -3.08
N ASN A 79 -13.63 -8.35 -3.78
CA ASN A 79 -13.05 -9.60 -4.31
C ASN A 79 -13.77 -10.22 -5.52
N SER A 80 -14.87 -9.69 -6.01
CA SER A 80 -15.66 -10.30 -7.08
C SER A 80 -14.86 -10.56 -8.36
N HIS A 81 -13.82 -9.77 -8.65
CA HIS A 81 -13.00 -9.91 -9.86
C HIS A 81 -11.57 -10.43 -9.61
N CYS A 82 -11.29 -10.96 -8.41
CA CYS A 82 -9.93 -11.43 -8.07
C CYS A 82 -9.41 -12.50 -9.03
N LEU A 83 -10.26 -13.48 -9.39
CA LEU A 83 -9.87 -14.53 -10.31
C LEU A 83 -9.67 -13.99 -11.73
N LEU A 84 -10.45 -13.00 -12.14
CA LEU A 84 -10.32 -12.35 -13.45
C LEU A 84 -8.97 -11.64 -13.60
N TRP A 85 -8.55 -10.90 -12.57
CA TRP A 85 -7.30 -10.13 -12.60
C TRP A 85 -6.05 -10.97 -12.30
N ARG A 86 -6.20 -12.15 -11.69
CA ARG A 86 -5.06 -12.97 -11.27
C ARG A 86 -4.03 -13.26 -12.37
N PRO A 87 -4.40 -13.67 -13.60
CA PRO A 87 -3.42 -13.94 -14.67
C PRO A 87 -2.62 -12.70 -15.05
N PHE A 88 -3.28 -11.53 -15.14
CA PHE A 88 -2.63 -10.27 -15.45
C PHE A 88 -1.64 -9.87 -14.35
N ILE A 89 -2.07 -9.84 -13.09
CA ILE A 89 -1.22 -9.47 -11.96
C ILE A 89 -0.03 -10.42 -11.82
N SER A 90 -0.23 -11.73 -11.97
CA SER A 90 0.86 -12.71 -11.93
C SER A 90 1.91 -12.44 -13.02
N THR A 91 1.47 -12.22 -14.25
CA THR A 91 2.36 -11.91 -15.39
C THR A 91 3.08 -10.58 -15.18
N PHE A 92 2.37 -9.56 -14.72
CA PHE A 92 2.95 -8.24 -14.46
C PHE A 92 4.04 -8.32 -13.39
N LEU A 93 3.75 -8.94 -12.24
CA LEU A 93 4.72 -9.08 -11.13
C LEU A 93 5.94 -9.90 -11.54
N SER A 94 5.75 -11.01 -12.27
CA SER A 94 6.86 -11.81 -12.76
C SER A 94 7.78 -11.00 -13.68
N LYS A 95 7.21 -10.29 -14.67
CA LYS A 95 7.99 -9.46 -15.57
C LYS A 95 8.69 -8.30 -14.85
N LEU A 96 7.96 -7.57 -13.99
CA LEU A 96 8.55 -6.49 -13.21
C LEU A 96 9.73 -7.01 -12.37
N SER A 97 9.56 -8.13 -11.72
CA SER A 97 10.58 -8.75 -10.88
C SER A 97 11.83 -9.20 -11.64
N ASP A 98 11.69 -9.60 -12.90
CA ASP A 98 12.80 -10.00 -13.75
C ASP A 98 13.52 -8.80 -14.39
N TYR A 99 12.79 -7.74 -14.74
CA TYR A 99 13.35 -6.56 -15.41
C TYR A 99 13.93 -5.53 -14.45
N GLU A 100 13.39 -5.42 -13.23
CA GLU A 100 13.79 -4.41 -12.24
C GLU A 100 14.31 -5.11 -10.99
N PRO A 101 15.62 -5.39 -10.89
CA PRO A 101 16.22 -5.95 -9.68
C PRO A 101 16.30 -4.91 -8.56
N GLY A 102 16.28 -5.39 -7.31
CA GLY A 102 16.39 -4.53 -6.13
C GLY A 102 15.06 -3.97 -5.62
N VAL A 103 13.94 -4.32 -6.25
CA VAL A 103 12.62 -3.87 -5.81
C VAL A 103 12.22 -4.50 -4.47
N VAL A 104 11.61 -3.71 -3.59
CA VAL A 104 11.04 -4.18 -2.32
C VAL A 104 9.54 -4.43 -2.51
N TYR A 105 9.14 -5.69 -2.50
CA TYR A 105 7.74 -6.10 -2.59
C TYR A 105 7.14 -6.24 -1.20
N VAL A 106 6.21 -5.37 -0.83
CA VAL A 106 5.48 -5.44 0.43
C VAL A 106 4.12 -6.11 0.21
N LEU A 107 4.02 -7.37 0.59
CA LEU A 107 2.84 -8.20 0.36
C LEU A 107 1.87 -8.13 1.55
N MET A 108 0.90 -7.23 1.47
CA MET A 108 -0.06 -6.98 2.55
C MET A 108 -1.31 -7.86 2.44
N GLY A 109 -1.40 -8.85 3.31
CA GLY A 109 -2.52 -9.79 3.41
C GLY A 109 -2.44 -10.99 2.47
N ASN A 110 -3.28 -11.99 2.73
CA ASN A 110 -3.22 -13.30 2.07
C ASN A 110 -3.34 -13.23 0.54
N GLN A 111 -4.14 -12.32 0.00
CA GLN A 111 -4.29 -12.17 -1.44
C GLN A 111 -2.97 -11.68 -2.09
N ALA A 112 -2.33 -10.66 -1.52
CA ALA A 112 -1.04 -10.19 -2.00
C ALA A 112 0.04 -11.27 -1.82
N GLN A 113 0.10 -11.93 -0.66
CA GLN A 113 1.06 -12.99 -0.38
C GLN A 113 0.93 -14.20 -1.32
N SER A 114 -0.27 -14.44 -1.86
CA SER A 114 -0.48 -15.52 -2.84
C SER A 114 0.25 -15.30 -4.17
N PHE A 115 0.80 -14.11 -4.42
CA PHE A 115 1.61 -13.79 -5.60
C PHE A 115 3.13 -13.90 -5.35
N GLU A 116 3.56 -14.25 -4.15
CA GLU A 116 4.98 -14.37 -3.81
C GLU A 116 5.77 -15.22 -4.81
N HIS A 117 5.18 -16.32 -5.28
CA HIS A 117 5.78 -17.21 -6.26
C HIS A 117 6.05 -16.57 -7.65
N CYS A 118 5.49 -15.39 -7.91
CA CYS A 118 5.74 -14.62 -9.12
C CYS A 118 6.96 -13.70 -9.02
N ILE A 119 7.58 -13.59 -7.83
CA ILE A 119 8.67 -12.65 -7.55
C ILE A 119 9.99 -13.42 -7.51
N ASN A 120 10.99 -12.93 -8.23
CA ASN A 120 12.34 -13.48 -8.23
C ASN A 120 13.05 -13.10 -6.91
N HIS A 121 13.14 -14.04 -6.00
CA HIS A 121 13.76 -13.87 -4.68
C HIS A 121 15.29 -13.70 -4.71
N GLN A 122 15.94 -13.98 -5.84
CA GLN A 122 17.41 -13.85 -5.95
C GLN A 122 17.82 -12.40 -6.18
N THR A 123 16.92 -11.60 -6.75
CA THR A 123 17.21 -10.22 -7.17
C THR A 123 16.35 -9.18 -6.46
N ASN A 124 15.33 -9.58 -5.71
CA ASN A 124 14.38 -8.68 -5.08
C ASN A 124 14.13 -9.03 -3.61
N TYR A 125 13.55 -8.09 -2.89
CA TYR A 125 13.23 -8.21 -1.47
C TYR A 125 11.74 -8.43 -1.28
N ILE A 126 11.36 -9.27 -0.32
CA ILE A 126 9.96 -9.52 0.02
C ILE A 126 9.73 -9.30 1.50
N ILE A 127 8.81 -8.42 1.82
CA ILE A 127 8.29 -8.19 3.16
C ILE A 127 6.84 -8.63 3.18
N LYS A 128 6.46 -9.43 4.18
CA LYS A 128 5.07 -9.89 4.34
C LYS A 128 4.45 -9.24 5.56
N GLU A 129 3.26 -8.70 5.37
CA GLU A 129 2.49 -8.09 6.45
C GLU A 129 1.01 -8.48 6.34
N LYS A 130 0.27 -8.39 7.44
CA LYS A 130 -1.17 -8.54 7.41
C LYS A 130 -1.80 -7.35 6.71
N HIS A 131 -2.96 -7.55 6.11
CA HIS A 131 -3.67 -6.45 5.46
C HIS A 131 -4.09 -5.39 6.50
N PRO A 132 -3.93 -4.08 6.26
CA PRO A 132 -4.32 -3.04 7.21
C PRO A 132 -5.75 -3.15 7.72
N ALA A 133 -6.70 -3.55 6.88
CA ALA A 133 -8.08 -3.82 7.30
C ALA A 133 -8.21 -4.98 8.32
N TRP A 134 -7.22 -5.86 8.44
CA TRP A 134 -7.22 -6.87 9.50
C TRP A 134 -6.94 -6.22 10.85
N TYR A 135 -5.98 -5.33 10.92
CA TYR A 135 -5.67 -4.56 12.14
C TYR A 135 -6.86 -3.71 12.58
N ALA A 136 -7.47 -2.96 11.64
CA ALA A 136 -8.65 -2.16 11.90
C ALA A 136 -9.81 -2.98 12.50
N ARG A 137 -10.11 -4.14 11.91
CA ARG A 137 -11.22 -5.01 12.39
C ARG A 137 -10.95 -5.65 13.73
N ASN A 138 -9.70 -5.87 14.10
CA ASN A 138 -9.33 -6.49 15.38
C ASN A 138 -8.97 -5.45 16.44
N HIS A 139 -9.02 -4.15 16.12
CA HIS A 139 -8.62 -3.06 17.02
C HIS A 139 -7.20 -3.25 17.56
N ILE A 140 -6.28 -3.68 16.69
CA ILE A 140 -4.87 -3.90 16.99
C ILE A 140 -4.06 -2.91 16.17
N GLN A 141 -3.07 -2.30 16.80
CA GLN A 141 -2.13 -1.41 16.11
C GLN A 141 -1.27 -2.19 15.12
N MET A 142 -1.08 -1.65 13.92
CA MET A 142 -0.19 -2.24 12.93
C MET A 142 1.27 -1.95 13.33
N PRO A 143 2.16 -2.95 13.33
CA PRO A 143 3.58 -2.74 13.61
C PRO A 143 4.20 -1.74 12.63
N HIS A 144 5.05 -0.87 13.13
CA HIS A 144 5.78 0.10 12.30
C HIS A 144 7.09 -0.43 11.70
N ASP A 145 7.52 -1.63 12.11
CA ASP A 145 8.79 -2.23 11.66
C ASP A 145 8.87 -2.40 10.13
N VAL A 146 7.73 -2.56 9.47
CA VAL A 146 7.67 -2.68 8.00
C VAL A 146 8.24 -1.45 7.30
N TRP A 147 7.95 -0.25 7.79
CA TRP A 147 8.44 1.02 7.21
C TRP A 147 9.93 1.18 7.40
N LYS A 148 10.43 0.80 8.57
CA LYS A 148 11.85 0.76 8.89
C LYS A 148 12.60 -0.21 7.97
N GLN A 149 12.11 -1.44 7.82
CA GLN A 149 12.71 -2.45 6.94
C GLN A 149 12.77 -1.97 5.49
N ILE A 150 11.70 -1.33 4.98
CA ILE A 150 11.70 -0.76 3.63
C ILE A 150 12.81 0.28 3.50
N ASN A 151 12.88 1.25 4.41
CA ASN A 151 13.87 2.33 4.34
C ASN A 151 15.31 1.82 4.53
N GLU A 152 15.55 0.82 5.37
CA GLU A 152 16.87 0.19 5.49
C GLU A 152 17.33 -0.43 4.17
N ILE A 153 16.43 -1.14 3.46
CA ILE A 153 16.74 -1.74 2.15
C ILE A 153 16.95 -0.67 1.10
N VAL A 154 16.02 0.30 0.99
CA VAL A 154 16.07 1.39 0.01
C VAL A 154 17.33 2.23 0.20
N LYS A 155 17.69 2.54 1.45
CA LYS A 155 18.93 3.24 1.77
C LYS A 155 20.18 2.46 1.36
N GLY A 156 20.19 1.17 1.62
CA GLY A 156 21.32 0.29 1.25
C GLY A 156 21.49 0.14 -0.27
N GLN A 157 20.39 0.16 -1.03
CA GLN A 157 20.41 -0.03 -2.49
C GLN A 157 20.60 1.28 -3.27
N TYR A 158 19.92 2.35 -2.83
CA TYR A 158 19.79 3.59 -3.63
C TYR A 158 20.38 4.81 -2.94
N ASN A 159 20.92 4.67 -1.72
CA ASN A 159 21.40 5.77 -0.88
C ASN A 159 20.35 6.89 -0.69
N ASN A 160 19.08 6.49 -0.62
CA ASN A 160 17.91 7.35 -0.44
C ASN A 160 16.94 6.71 0.56
N GLU A 161 16.01 7.48 1.08
CA GLU A 161 14.95 7.00 1.97
C GLU A 161 13.60 7.47 1.43
N ILE A 162 12.54 6.71 1.71
CA ILE A 162 11.18 7.12 1.39
C ILE A 162 10.69 8.05 2.50
N GLU A 163 10.24 9.23 2.10
CA GLU A 163 9.54 10.18 2.97
C GLU A 163 8.06 9.81 3.04
N TRP A 164 7.66 9.21 4.16
CA TRP A 164 6.31 8.70 4.33
C TRP A 164 5.27 9.79 4.60
N TYR A 165 5.69 10.97 5.03
CA TYR A 165 4.87 12.17 5.26
C TYR A 165 5.74 13.43 5.16
N SER A 166 5.10 14.60 5.08
CA SER A 166 5.81 15.89 5.14
C SER A 166 5.81 16.44 6.56
N GLU A 167 6.97 16.91 7.03
CA GLU A 167 7.12 17.58 8.33
C GLU A 167 7.43 19.06 8.13
N TYR A 168 6.71 19.92 8.83
CA TYR A 168 6.94 21.35 8.85
C TYR A 168 7.56 21.74 10.20
N LYS A 169 8.67 22.45 10.12
CA LYS A 169 9.38 23.01 11.29
C LYS A 169 8.76 24.32 11.72
#